data_480ae4a8ec8348a699bf8f85f396897f
#
_entry.id   480ae4a8ec8348a699bf8f85f396897f
#
_cell.length_a   1.000
_cell.length_b   1.000
_cell.length_c   1.000
_cell.angle_alpha   90.00
_cell.angle_beta   90.00
_cell.angle_gamma   90.00
#
_symmetry.space_group_name_H-M   'P 1'
#
loop_
_entity.id
_entity.type
_entity.pdbx_description
1 polymer ?
#
loop_
_entity_poly.entity_id
_entity_poly.type
_entity_poly.pdbx_seq_one_letter_code
_entity_poly.pdbx_strand_id
1 'polypeptide(L)'
;MSTNRLQYIERLRFPLACCVVLIHCANSVWREALCEQSSLWEVLMYWLSHSLPSFAVPLFFALSGYLFFLRPTVWNGQVYFKKLERRVFTLLVPYLCWNLLACALYAVQARASGLPWPLGNSLVHVFWGYRELRGATFNAFGFPLEATLAPAQMPLWFVRDLMLLVILSPLLRWLLRHAAWPFLALVGTAYYLELWPCYGGVTLIGLWYFSLGAWFGVRGLDPLHHLGRLSRLALPTAVLMLVALACLPEGFWYSVAQALYVLAAMLAAAVLAQRPVHGSRRMQWLAASSFFVYASHTIVLLPLSRVLAGFVAPLGPAASFAAYLLCLPLTVGLCLAAYALLTKSLPRAAWLLTGGRK
;
A
#
# COMPACT_ATOMS: atom_id res chain seq x y z
N MET A 1 5.41 25.77 13.75
CA MET A 1 5.70 24.35 13.46
C MET A 1 6.69 24.31 12.32
N SER A 2 7.89 23.75 12.54
CA SER A 2 8.96 23.81 11.57
C SER A 2 8.61 23.07 10.28
N THR A 3 8.90 23.68 9.16
CA THR A 3 8.85 23.11 7.78
C THR A 3 9.53 21.73 7.68
N ASN A 4 10.47 21.44 8.53
CA ASN A 4 11.17 20.16 8.60
C ASN A 4 10.30 18.94 8.95
N ARG A 5 9.18 19.12 9.71
CA ARG A 5 8.32 17.98 10.12
C ARG A 5 7.52 17.34 8.99
N LEU A 6 7.25 18.07 7.91
CA LEU A 6 6.50 17.53 6.77
C LEU A 6 7.41 17.00 5.66
N GLN A 7 8.65 17.45 5.62
CA GLN A 7 9.59 17.08 4.55
C GLN A 7 9.96 15.59 4.59
N TYR A 8 10.11 14.98 5.78
CA TYR A 8 10.44 13.55 5.84
C TYR A 8 9.27 12.67 5.31
N ILE A 9 8.02 13.11 5.51
CA ILE A 9 6.85 12.39 5.00
C ILE A 9 6.81 12.42 3.46
N GLU A 10 7.17 13.54 2.85
CA GLU A 10 7.26 13.65 1.40
C GLU A 10 8.36 12.74 0.84
N ARG A 11 9.49 12.62 1.55
CA ARG A 11 10.59 11.74 1.17
C ARG A 11 10.21 10.25 1.21
N LEU A 12 9.31 9.87 2.11
CA LEU A 12 8.84 8.48 2.23
C LEU A 12 7.93 8.05 1.08
N ARG A 13 7.20 8.96 0.45
CA ARG A 13 6.15 8.60 -0.52
C ARG A 13 6.66 7.74 -1.68
N PHE A 14 7.75 8.13 -2.31
CA PHE A 14 8.28 7.41 -3.46
C PHE A 14 8.90 6.06 -3.09
N PRO A 15 9.77 5.94 -2.09
CA PRO A 15 10.26 4.64 -1.62
C PRO A 15 9.14 3.68 -1.21
N LEU A 16 8.12 4.17 -0.52
CA LEU A 16 6.96 3.35 -0.15
C LEU A 16 6.16 2.88 -1.37
N ALA A 17 6.01 3.73 -2.40
CA ALA A 17 5.40 3.32 -3.66
C ALA A 17 6.22 2.22 -4.36
N CYS A 18 7.56 2.32 -4.34
CA CYS A 18 8.44 1.24 -4.84
C CYS A 18 8.28 -0.06 -4.04
N CYS A 19 8.12 0.02 -2.71
CA CYS A 19 7.82 -1.15 -1.87
C CYS A 19 6.48 -1.80 -2.27
N VAL A 20 5.46 -1.01 -2.60
CA VAL A 20 4.17 -1.54 -3.08
C VAL A 20 4.33 -2.22 -4.45
N VAL A 21 5.12 -1.65 -5.36
CA VAL A 21 5.45 -2.31 -6.64
C VAL A 21 6.15 -3.65 -6.38
N LEU A 22 7.09 -3.69 -5.43
CA LEU A 22 7.83 -4.90 -5.06
C LEU A 22 6.90 -6.01 -4.52
N ILE A 23 5.88 -5.66 -3.72
CA ILE A 23 4.85 -6.63 -3.26
C ILE A 23 4.20 -7.32 -4.47
N HIS A 24 3.90 -6.58 -5.52
CA HIS A 24 3.22 -7.10 -6.70
C HIS A 24 4.16 -7.76 -7.72
N CYS A 25 5.49 -7.65 -7.55
CA CYS A 25 6.46 -8.37 -8.38
C CYS A 25 6.32 -9.89 -8.25
N ALA A 26 5.96 -10.44 -7.08
CA ALA A 26 5.65 -11.85 -6.89
C ALA A 26 4.26 -12.22 -7.45
N ASN A 27 4.02 -11.95 -8.72
CA ASN A 27 2.77 -12.29 -9.41
C ASN A 27 2.75 -13.76 -9.90
N SER A 28 1.63 -14.21 -10.46
CA SER A 28 1.43 -15.59 -10.91
C SER A 28 2.51 -16.07 -11.90
N VAL A 29 2.94 -15.18 -12.79
CA VAL A 29 3.96 -15.50 -13.81
C VAL A 29 5.28 -15.95 -13.16
N TRP A 30 5.76 -15.20 -12.16
CA TRP A 30 7.00 -15.56 -11.48
C TRP A 30 6.83 -16.70 -10.49
N ARG A 31 5.64 -16.86 -9.90
CA ARG A 31 5.34 -18.05 -9.09
C ARG A 31 5.44 -19.31 -9.93
N GLU A 32 4.80 -19.36 -11.09
CA GLU A 32 4.91 -20.51 -12.01
C GLU A 32 6.36 -20.75 -12.44
N ALA A 33 7.12 -19.70 -12.77
CA ALA A 33 8.49 -19.84 -13.25
C ALA A 33 9.52 -20.26 -12.19
N LEU A 34 9.27 -19.96 -10.90
CA LEU A 34 10.24 -20.14 -9.82
C LEU A 34 9.85 -21.21 -8.80
N CYS A 35 8.55 -21.37 -8.49
CA CYS A 35 8.12 -22.30 -7.44
C CYS A 35 8.15 -23.77 -7.89
N GLU A 36 8.00 -24.02 -9.18
CA GLU A 36 8.08 -25.39 -9.73
C GLU A 36 9.53 -25.95 -9.77
N GLN A 37 10.56 -25.10 -9.66
CA GLN A 37 11.93 -25.47 -9.92
C GLN A 37 12.83 -25.57 -8.69
N SER A 38 12.54 -24.85 -7.61
CA SER A 38 13.37 -24.87 -6.39
C SER A 38 12.73 -24.11 -5.23
N SER A 39 12.67 -24.72 -4.07
CA SER A 39 12.21 -24.10 -2.83
C SER A 39 13.01 -22.85 -2.42
N LEU A 40 14.30 -22.77 -2.77
CA LEU A 40 15.16 -21.63 -2.44
C LEU A 40 14.69 -20.35 -3.16
N TRP A 41 14.40 -20.44 -4.46
CA TRP A 41 13.96 -19.27 -5.25
C TRP A 41 12.59 -18.78 -4.82
N GLU A 42 11.71 -19.70 -4.46
CA GLU A 42 10.39 -19.38 -3.89
C GLU A 42 10.54 -18.62 -2.55
N VAL A 43 11.34 -19.14 -1.64
CA VAL A 43 11.61 -18.49 -0.34
C VAL A 43 12.21 -17.10 -0.54
N LEU A 44 13.19 -16.95 -1.43
CA LEU A 44 13.80 -15.64 -1.71
C LEU A 44 12.79 -14.65 -2.33
N MET A 45 11.97 -15.11 -3.30
CA MET A 45 10.94 -14.28 -3.91
C MET A 45 9.89 -13.84 -2.87
N TYR A 46 9.43 -14.78 -2.04
CA TYR A 46 8.47 -14.49 -0.97
C TYR A 46 9.06 -13.48 0.04
N TRP A 47 10.26 -13.74 0.51
CA TRP A 47 10.94 -12.86 1.46
C TRP A 47 11.15 -11.44 0.91
N LEU A 48 11.57 -11.31 -0.35
CA LEU A 48 11.78 -10.02 -1.00
C LEU A 48 10.47 -9.27 -1.28
N SER A 49 9.41 -9.96 -1.72
CA SER A 49 8.18 -9.31 -2.16
C SER A 49 7.10 -9.25 -1.08
N HIS A 50 7.13 -10.11 -0.07
CA HIS A 50 6.11 -10.11 0.99
C HIS A 50 6.67 -9.69 2.34
N SER A 51 7.79 -10.27 2.80
CA SER A 51 8.32 -9.92 4.12
C SER A 51 8.95 -8.54 4.14
N LEU A 52 9.91 -8.28 3.26
CA LEU A 52 10.65 -7.00 3.22
C LEU A 52 9.74 -5.75 3.06
N PRO A 53 8.80 -5.68 2.12
CA PRO A 53 7.99 -4.49 1.91
C PRO A 53 6.69 -4.46 2.75
N SER A 54 6.44 -5.43 3.64
CA SER A 54 5.18 -5.57 4.37
C SER A 54 4.81 -4.36 5.24
N PHE A 55 5.77 -3.53 5.63
CA PHE A 55 5.55 -2.31 6.40
C PHE A 55 5.00 -1.14 5.57
N ALA A 56 5.05 -1.20 4.23
CA ALA A 56 4.76 -0.05 3.37
C ALA A 56 3.30 0.40 3.43
N VAL A 57 2.36 -0.53 3.29
CA VAL A 57 0.92 -0.24 3.36
C VAL A 57 0.51 0.20 4.78
N PRO A 58 0.92 -0.48 5.87
CA PRO A 58 0.79 0.01 7.24
C PRO A 58 1.25 1.44 7.44
N LEU A 59 2.44 1.78 6.94
CA LEU A 59 2.99 3.12 7.10
C LEU A 59 2.19 4.15 6.29
N PHE A 60 1.71 3.82 5.10
CA PHE A 60 0.82 4.72 4.36
C PHE A 60 -0.47 5.03 5.11
N PHE A 61 -1.11 4.03 5.73
CA PHE A 61 -2.30 4.25 6.57
C PHE A 61 -1.96 5.09 7.80
N ALA A 62 -0.88 4.79 8.50
CA ALA A 62 -0.46 5.54 9.69
C ALA A 62 -0.14 7.01 9.37
N LEU A 63 0.63 7.27 8.31
CA LEU A 63 0.91 8.62 7.84
C LEU A 63 -0.37 9.37 7.42
N SER A 64 -1.31 8.68 6.79
CA SER A 64 -2.59 9.26 6.38
C SER A 64 -3.45 9.67 7.58
N GLY A 65 -3.54 8.81 8.59
CA GLY A 65 -4.23 9.10 9.85
C GLY A 65 -3.58 10.26 10.61
N TYR A 66 -2.26 10.23 10.76
CA TYR A 66 -1.49 11.30 11.38
C TYR A 66 -1.72 12.65 10.72
N LEU A 67 -1.50 12.74 9.41
CA LEU A 67 -1.63 13.99 8.65
C LEU A 67 -3.08 14.51 8.60
N PHE A 68 -4.05 13.59 8.63
CA PHE A 68 -5.45 14.00 8.60
C PHE A 68 -5.84 14.81 9.84
N PHE A 69 -5.33 14.42 11.00
CA PHE A 69 -5.67 15.07 12.28
C PHE A 69 -4.65 16.12 12.77
N LEU A 70 -3.46 16.21 12.15
CA LEU A 70 -2.33 17.00 12.66
C LEU A 70 -2.60 18.50 12.84
N ARG A 71 -3.53 19.11 12.15
CA ARG A 71 -3.58 20.58 12.05
C ARG A 71 -4.76 21.35 12.61
N PRO A 72 -5.92 20.85 12.93
CA PRO A 72 -6.94 21.76 13.45
C PRO A 72 -6.76 21.95 14.96
N THR A 73 -6.51 23.21 15.36
CA THR A 73 -6.64 23.65 16.74
C THR A 73 -8.09 23.51 17.21
N VAL A 74 -9.06 23.72 16.33
CA VAL A 74 -10.48 23.48 16.57
C VAL A 74 -11.00 22.50 15.54
N TRP A 75 -11.66 21.43 15.99
CA TRP A 75 -12.34 20.46 15.16
C TRP A 75 -13.84 20.67 15.24
N ASN A 76 -14.45 21.09 14.14
CA ASN A 76 -15.88 21.27 13.98
C ASN A 76 -16.36 20.72 12.62
N GLY A 77 -17.66 20.79 12.37
CA GLY A 77 -18.25 20.30 11.13
C GLY A 77 -17.69 21.00 9.88
N GLN A 78 -17.45 22.31 9.94
CA GLN A 78 -16.89 23.05 8.80
C GLN A 78 -15.48 22.57 8.43
N VAL A 79 -14.62 22.33 9.42
CA VAL A 79 -13.27 21.78 9.21
C VAL A 79 -13.36 20.36 8.62
N TYR A 80 -14.28 19.55 9.11
CA TYR A 80 -14.49 18.21 8.59
C TYR A 80 -14.93 18.23 7.13
N PHE A 81 -15.98 18.96 6.79
CA PHE A 81 -16.49 19.03 5.41
C PHE A 81 -15.46 19.61 4.43
N LYS A 82 -14.71 20.65 4.83
CA LYS A 82 -13.62 21.19 4.02
C LYS A 82 -12.50 20.17 3.76
N LYS A 83 -12.20 19.31 4.75
CA LYS A 83 -11.25 18.21 4.56
C LYS A 83 -11.81 17.15 3.62
N LEU A 84 -13.10 16.82 3.75
CA LEU A 84 -13.78 15.83 2.90
C LEU A 84 -13.81 16.31 1.44
N GLU A 85 -14.20 17.55 1.19
CA GLU A 85 -14.18 18.17 -0.15
C GLU A 85 -12.81 18.03 -0.82
N ARG A 86 -11.73 18.34 -0.10
CA ARG A 86 -10.37 18.16 -0.63
C ARG A 86 -10.07 16.70 -0.98
N ARG A 87 -10.64 15.74 -0.25
CA ARG A 87 -10.44 14.30 -0.51
C ARG A 87 -11.21 13.81 -1.73
N VAL A 88 -12.30 14.46 -2.11
CA VAL A 88 -12.97 14.17 -3.40
C VAL A 88 -11.97 14.36 -4.54
N PHE A 89 -11.28 15.48 -4.62
CA PHE A 89 -10.33 15.74 -5.69
C PHE A 89 -9.04 14.95 -5.58
N THR A 90 -8.56 14.70 -4.35
CA THR A 90 -7.24 14.06 -4.16
C THR A 90 -7.30 12.54 -4.08
N LEU A 91 -8.47 11.94 -3.84
CA LEU A 91 -8.67 10.49 -3.73
C LEU A 91 -9.75 9.97 -4.67
N LEU A 92 -10.99 10.51 -4.60
CA LEU A 92 -12.13 9.95 -5.33
C LEU A 92 -11.98 10.14 -6.85
N VAL A 93 -11.62 11.32 -7.31
CA VAL A 93 -11.45 11.58 -8.76
C VAL A 93 -10.38 10.65 -9.37
N PRO A 94 -9.13 10.59 -8.84
CA PRO A 94 -8.15 9.64 -9.37
C PRO A 94 -8.61 8.18 -9.24
N TYR A 95 -9.28 7.83 -8.15
CA TYR A 95 -9.83 6.48 -7.95
C TYR A 95 -10.77 6.07 -9.08
N LEU A 96 -11.72 6.94 -9.43
CA LEU A 96 -12.66 6.71 -10.53
C LEU A 96 -11.93 6.63 -11.88
N CYS A 97 -11.03 7.58 -12.17
CA CYS A 97 -10.28 7.63 -13.42
C CYS A 97 -9.45 6.34 -13.66
N TRP A 98 -8.73 5.87 -12.63
CA TRP A 98 -7.91 4.67 -12.77
C TRP A 98 -8.73 3.39 -12.90
N ASN A 99 -9.85 3.27 -12.18
CA ASN A 99 -10.74 2.11 -12.33
C ASN A 99 -11.41 2.09 -13.72
N LEU A 100 -11.84 3.25 -14.24
CA LEU A 100 -12.38 3.33 -15.60
C LEU A 100 -11.32 3.00 -16.65
N LEU A 101 -10.07 3.46 -16.47
CA LEU A 101 -8.97 3.10 -17.35
C LEU A 101 -8.70 1.59 -17.31
N ALA A 102 -8.67 0.98 -16.13
CA ALA A 102 -8.50 -0.46 -16.00
C ALA A 102 -9.63 -1.22 -16.70
N CYS A 103 -10.89 -0.78 -16.54
CA CYS A 103 -12.03 -1.36 -17.26
C CYS A 103 -11.86 -1.28 -18.77
N ALA A 104 -11.44 -0.12 -19.28
CA ALA A 104 -11.21 0.05 -20.71
C ALA A 104 -10.13 -0.91 -21.24
N LEU A 105 -9.03 -1.07 -20.48
CA LEU A 105 -7.96 -2.00 -20.83
C LEU A 105 -8.43 -3.46 -20.78
N TYR A 106 -9.19 -3.86 -19.76
CA TYR A 106 -9.78 -5.20 -19.69
C TYR A 106 -10.78 -5.47 -20.84
N ALA A 107 -11.56 -4.46 -21.24
CA ALA A 107 -12.47 -4.59 -22.36
C ALA A 107 -11.72 -4.81 -23.70
N VAL A 108 -10.64 -4.06 -23.91
CA VAL A 108 -9.77 -4.24 -25.10
C VAL A 108 -9.13 -5.63 -25.08
N GLN A 109 -8.60 -6.06 -23.93
CA GLN A 109 -7.98 -7.38 -23.78
C GLN A 109 -9.00 -8.51 -24.02
N ALA A 110 -10.17 -8.46 -23.41
CA ALA A 110 -11.21 -9.45 -23.57
C ALA A 110 -11.63 -9.58 -25.05
N ARG A 111 -11.79 -8.45 -25.73
CA ARG A 111 -12.15 -8.42 -27.16
C ARG A 111 -11.02 -8.98 -28.05
N ALA A 112 -9.77 -8.68 -27.73
CA ALA A 112 -8.62 -9.15 -28.51
C ALA A 112 -8.35 -10.65 -28.32
N SER A 113 -8.61 -11.19 -27.12
CA SER A 113 -8.35 -12.60 -26.79
C SER A 113 -9.56 -13.52 -26.93
N GLY A 114 -10.76 -12.99 -27.22
CA GLY A 114 -12.01 -13.75 -27.25
C GLY A 114 -12.46 -14.28 -25.86
N LEU A 115 -11.84 -13.80 -24.80
CA LEU A 115 -12.17 -14.21 -23.42
C LEU A 115 -13.38 -13.43 -22.88
N PRO A 116 -14.16 -14.02 -21.95
CA PRO A 116 -15.27 -13.32 -21.34
C PRO A 116 -14.79 -12.14 -20.51
N TRP A 117 -15.68 -11.15 -20.33
CA TRP A 117 -15.45 -9.98 -19.50
C TRP A 117 -15.16 -10.39 -18.04
N PRO A 118 -13.99 -10.01 -17.47
CA PRO A 118 -13.54 -10.57 -16.18
C PRO A 118 -14.18 -9.93 -14.94
N LEU A 119 -14.85 -8.77 -15.07
CA LEU A 119 -15.31 -7.98 -13.93
C LEU A 119 -16.80 -8.15 -13.61
N GLY A 120 -17.50 -9.08 -14.29
CA GLY A 120 -18.95 -9.23 -14.15
C GLY A 120 -19.74 -8.00 -14.63
N ASN A 121 -21.06 -8.01 -14.46
CA ASN A 121 -21.96 -7.01 -15.04
C ASN A 121 -22.37 -5.90 -14.05
N SER A 122 -21.69 -5.75 -12.91
CA SER A 122 -22.05 -4.80 -11.87
C SER A 122 -20.99 -3.71 -11.69
N LEU A 123 -21.43 -2.45 -11.58
CA LEU A 123 -20.55 -1.34 -11.19
C LEU A 123 -19.93 -1.54 -9.81
N VAL A 124 -20.59 -2.31 -8.93
CA VAL A 124 -20.04 -2.68 -7.63
C VAL A 124 -18.76 -3.51 -7.80
N HIS A 125 -18.71 -4.41 -8.78
CA HIS A 125 -17.50 -5.19 -9.07
C HIS A 125 -16.34 -4.32 -9.56
N VAL A 126 -16.65 -3.26 -10.31
CA VAL A 126 -15.65 -2.34 -10.85
C VAL A 126 -15.04 -1.44 -9.76
N PHE A 127 -15.90 -0.85 -8.94
CA PHE A 127 -15.47 0.19 -8.01
C PHE A 127 -15.33 -0.28 -6.57
N TRP A 128 -15.99 -1.36 -6.17
CA TRP A 128 -15.90 -1.84 -4.80
C TRP A 128 -15.14 -3.15 -4.71
N GLY A 129 -15.37 -4.04 -5.65
CA GLY A 129 -14.86 -5.40 -5.66
C GLY A 129 -15.84 -6.38 -5.04
N TYR A 130 -16.03 -7.49 -5.72
CA TYR A 130 -16.72 -8.66 -5.25
C TYR A 130 -16.09 -9.87 -5.93
N ARG A 131 -15.48 -10.75 -5.17
CA ARG A 131 -15.17 -12.09 -5.63
C ARG A 131 -16.12 -13.05 -4.94
N GLU A 132 -16.80 -13.90 -5.71
CA GLU A 132 -17.44 -15.07 -5.15
C GLU A 132 -16.40 -15.86 -4.33
N LEU A 133 -16.79 -16.25 -3.12
CA LEU A 133 -15.98 -17.04 -2.18
C LEU A 133 -15.81 -18.48 -2.71
N ARG A 134 -15.13 -18.65 -3.85
CA ARG A 134 -14.73 -19.98 -4.33
C ARG A 134 -13.47 -20.39 -3.57
N GLY A 135 -13.64 -21.32 -2.61
CA GLY A 135 -12.53 -21.88 -1.85
C GLY A 135 -12.06 -21.00 -0.70
N ALA A 136 -12.98 -20.32 -0.02
CA ALA A 136 -12.65 -19.52 1.14
C ALA A 136 -12.00 -20.40 2.23
N THR A 137 -10.78 -20.08 2.60
CA THR A 137 -10.18 -20.54 3.85
C THR A 137 -10.76 -19.72 5.00
N PHE A 138 -11.06 -20.38 6.11
CA PHE A 138 -11.62 -19.72 7.28
C PHE A 138 -10.57 -19.73 8.40
N ASN A 139 -10.52 -18.64 9.19
CA ASN A 139 -9.73 -18.63 10.40
C ASN A 139 -10.32 -19.54 11.48
N ALA A 140 -9.63 -19.68 12.62
CA ALA A 140 -10.07 -20.51 13.76
C ALA A 140 -11.44 -20.10 14.34
N PHE A 141 -11.96 -18.93 14.00
CA PHE A 141 -13.25 -18.38 14.45
C PHE A 141 -14.36 -18.46 13.37
N GLY A 142 -14.09 -19.11 12.23
CA GLY A 142 -15.05 -19.26 11.15
C GLY A 142 -15.22 -18.04 10.24
N PHE A 143 -14.31 -17.04 10.30
CA PHE A 143 -14.31 -15.90 9.38
C PHE A 143 -13.51 -16.20 8.11
N PRO A 144 -14.01 -15.83 6.92
CA PRO A 144 -13.29 -16.06 5.68
C PRO A 144 -12.00 -15.23 5.60
N LEU A 145 -10.86 -15.92 5.38
CA LEU A 145 -9.53 -15.29 5.24
C LEU A 145 -9.31 -14.69 3.84
N GLU A 146 -9.96 -15.24 2.83
CA GLU A 146 -9.80 -14.83 1.45
C GLU A 146 -11.03 -14.14 0.88
N ALA A 147 -11.19 -12.87 1.17
CA ALA A 147 -11.96 -12.00 0.31
C ALA A 147 -11.17 -10.70 0.09
N THR A 148 -10.12 -10.77 -0.70
CA THR A 148 -9.51 -9.57 -1.26
C THR A 148 -10.48 -8.94 -2.24
N LEU A 149 -11.46 -8.23 -1.71
CA LEU A 149 -12.38 -7.41 -2.48
C LEU A 149 -11.59 -6.21 -3.00
N ALA A 150 -11.01 -6.36 -4.18
CA ALA A 150 -10.27 -5.31 -4.83
C ALA A 150 -11.10 -4.69 -5.96
N PRO A 151 -11.03 -3.37 -6.17
CA PRO A 151 -11.63 -2.72 -7.34
C PRO A 151 -10.96 -3.18 -8.64
N ALA A 152 -11.47 -2.76 -9.80
CA ALA A 152 -10.92 -3.12 -11.11
C ALA A 152 -9.41 -2.84 -11.21
N GLN A 153 -8.97 -1.68 -10.74
CA GLN A 153 -7.55 -1.40 -10.51
C GLN A 153 -7.17 -1.87 -9.10
N MET A 154 -6.69 -3.10 -9.01
CA MET A 154 -6.49 -3.85 -7.77
C MET A 154 -5.76 -3.06 -6.67
N PRO A 155 -4.64 -2.36 -6.88
CA PRO A 155 -3.96 -1.67 -5.80
C PRO A 155 -4.78 -0.57 -5.14
N LEU A 156 -5.81 -0.05 -5.80
CA LEU A 156 -6.63 1.04 -5.28
C LEU A 156 -7.57 0.64 -4.13
N TRP A 157 -7.57 -0.63 -3.70
CA TRP A 157 -8.27 -1.03 -2.48
C TRP A 157 -7.85 -0.19 -1.26
N PHE A 158 -6.56 0.17 -1.17
CA PHE A 158 -6.04 1.06 -0.13
C PHE A 158 -6.69 2.46 -0.19
N VAL A 159 -6.87 3.03 -1.39
CA VAL A 159 -7.49 4.36 -1.57
C VAL A 159 -8.97 4.31 -1.21
N ARG A 160 -9.68 3.23 -1.56
CA ARG A 160 -11.09 3.00 -1.17
C ARG A 160 -11.23 2.99 0.34
N ASP A 161 -10.43 2.17 1.00
CA ASP A 161 -10.47 2.02 2.46
C ASP A 161 -10.09 3.34 3.15
N LEU A 162 -9.09 4.05 2.61
CA LEU A 162 -8.72 5.37 3.12
C LEU A 162 -9.86 6.39 3.00
N MET A 163 -10.65 6.37 1.91
CA MET A 163 -11.82 7.24 1.76
C MET A 163 -12.86 6.96 2.84
N LEU A 164 -13.13 5.69 3.14
CA LEU A 164 -14.07 5.31 4.20
C LEU A 164 -13.57 5.70 5.59
N LEU A 165 -12.30 5.50 5.89
CA LEU A 165 -11.69 5.94 7.16
C LEU A 165 -11.75 7.46 7.32
N VAL A 166 -11.62 8.21 6.23
CA VAL A 166 -11.81 9.67 6.23
C VAL A 166 -13.27 10.04 6.51
N ILE A 167 -14.24 9.32 5.94
CA ILE A 167 -15.67 9.52 6.24
C ILE A 167 -15.95 9.20 7.72
N LEU A 168 -15.39 8.11 8.23
CA LEU A 168 -15.53 7.68 9.63
C LEU A 168 -14.69 8.53 10.62
N SER A 169 -13.91 9.48 10.14
CA SER A 169 -12.97 10.24 10.97
C SER A 169 -13.58 10.98 12.16
N PRO A 170 -14.85 11.48 12.15
CA PRO A 170 -15.46 12.08 13.35
C PRO A 170 -15.63 11.05 14.49
N LEU A 171 -16.09 9.83 14.14
CA LEU A 171 -16.23 8.72 15.08
C LEU A 171 -14.86 8.27 15.61
N LEU A 172 -13.90 8.08 14.71
CA LEU A 172 -12.53 7.68 15.09
C LEU A 172 -11.89 8.72 16.02
N ARG A 173 -12.09 10.03 15.74
CA ARG A 173 -11.60 11.08 16.61
C ARG A 173 -12.24 11.01 17.99
N TRP A 174 -13.55 10.79 18.06
CA TRP A 174 -14.26 10.68 19.33
C TRP A 174 -13.73 9.51 20.16
N LEU A 175 -13.58 8.32 19.55
CA LEU A 175 -13.01 7.13 20.19
C LEU A 175 -11.57 7.39 20.67
N LEU A 176 -10.72 7.96 19.83
CA LEU A 176 -9.32 8.25 20.16
C LEU A 176 -9.13 9.34 21.22
N ARG A 177 -10.14 10.16 21.46
CA ARG A 177 -10.11 11.16 22.56
C ARG A 177 -10.59 10.58 23.88
N HIS A 178 -11.62 9.76 23.88
CA HIS A 178 -12.32 9.32 25.08
C HIS A 178 -11.96 7.90 25.52
N ALA A 179 -11.65 7.01 24.56
CA ALA A 179 -11.38 5.59 24.78
C ALA A 179 -10.21 5.08 23.93
N ALA A 180 -9.11 5.86 23.83
CA ALA A 180 -8.02 5.55 22.92
C ALA A 180 -7.43 4.16 23.13
N TRP A 181 -7.03 3.84 24.36
CA TRP A 181 -6.36 2.58 24.65
C TRP A 181 -7.26 1.35 24.50
N PRO A 182 -8.49 1.33 25.05
CA PRO A 182 -9.42 0.22 24.82
C PRO A 182 -9.73 0.04 23.32
N PHE A 183 -9.94 1.12 22.59
CA PHE A 183 -10.22 1.07 21.15
C PHE A 183 -9.03 0.53 20.36
N LEU A 184 -7.83 1.06 20.58
CA LEU A 184 -6.63 0.57 19.91
C LEU A 184 -6.30 -0.88 20.30
N ALA A 185 -6.45 -1.26 21.57
CA ALA A 185 -6.28 -2.65 21.98
C ALA A 185 -7.26 -3.58 21.28
N LEU A 186 -8.55 -3.22 21.25
CA LEU A 186 -9.58 -4.01 20.58
C LEU A 186 -9.28 -4.20 19.09
N VAL A 187 -9.00 -3.11 18.35
CA VAL A 187 -8.74 -3.17 16.92
C VAL A 187 -7.43 -3.89 16.63
N GLY A 188 -6.38 -3.66 17.44
CA GLY A 188 -5.10 -4.33 17.30
C GLY A 188 -5.21 -5.84 17.56
N THR A 189 -5.92 -6.24 18.62
CA THR A 189 -6.19 -7.66 18.90
C THR A 189 -6.99 -8.30 17.76
N ALA A 190 -8.05 -7.64 17.30
CA ALA A 190 -8.83 -8.13 16.18
C ALA A 190 -7.99 -8.28 14.90
N TYR A 191 -7.07 -7.36 14.64
CA TYR A 191 -6.16 -7.42 13.49
C TYR A 191 -5.17 -8.60 13.59
N TYR A 192 -4.47 -8.73 14.71
CA TYR A 192 -3.44 -9.78 14.86
C TYR A 192 -4.00 -11.18 15.05
N LEU A 193 -5.24 -11.30 15.54
CA LEU A 193 -5.97 -12.58 15.65
C LEU A 193 -6.92 -12.84 14.46
N GLU A 194 -6.92 -11.98 13.44
CA GLU A 194 -7.75 -12.10 12.25
C GLU A 194 -9.25 -12.28 12.56
N LEU A 195 -9.75 -11.57 13.57
CA LEU A 195 -11.12 -11.72 14.10
C LEU A 195 -12.20 -10.99 13.28
N TRP A 196 -11.88 -10.52 12.09
CA TRP A 196 -12.79 -9.71 11.29
C TRP A 196 -13.02 -10.35 9.93
N PRO A 197 -14.25 -10.51 9.48
CA PRO A 197 -14.51 -10.95 8.12
C PRO A 197 -13.95 -9.90 7.12
N CYS A 198 -13.23 -10.37 6.12
CA CYS A 198 -12.66 -9.50 5.08
C CYS A 198 -13.76 -8.97 4.15
N TYR A 199 -14.57 -8.03 4.63
CA TYR A 199 -15.45 -7.24 3.76
C TYR A 199 -14.66 -6.06 3.18
N GLY A 200 -14.75 -5.87 1.88
CA GLY A 200 -14.10 -4.73 1.22
C GLY A 200 -14.60 -3.42 1.79
N GLY A 201 -13.67 -2.49 2.01
CA GLY A 201 -13.95 -1.12 2.37
C GLY A 201 -13.46 -0.69 3.74
N VAL A 202 -13.58 -1.50 4.78
CA VAL A 202 -12.94 -1.24 6.08
C VAL A 202 -12.15 -2.48 6.48
N THR A 203 -10.91 -2.56 5.99
CA THR A 203 -9.99 -3.61 6.39
C THR A 203 -9.41 -3.34 7.77
N LEU A 204 -9.15 -4.39 8.54
CA LEU A 204 -8.52 -4.23 9.87
C LEU A 204 -7.14 -3.59 9.79
N ILE A 205 -6.35 -3.91 8.77
CA ILE A 205 -5.06 -3.26 8.53
C ILE A 205 -5.22 -1.74 8.37
N GLY A 206 -6.21 -1.30 7.57
CA GLY A 206 -6.53 0.11 7.39
C GLY A 206 -6.98 0.76 8.69
N LEU A 207 -7.93 0.15 9.38
CA LEU A 207 -8.48 0.67 10.63
C LEU A 207 -7.42 0.76 11.73
N TRP A 208 -6.60 -0.28 11.90
CA TRP A 208 -5.55 -0.35 12.91
C TRP A 208 -4.47 0.72 12.70
N TYR A 209 -3.80 0.70 11.56
CA TYR A 209 -2.66 1.60 11.32
C TYR A 209 -3.08 3.05 11.10
N PHE A 210 -4.23 3.31 10.46
CA PHE A 210 -4.77 4.66 10.37
C PHE A 210 -5.09 5.22 11.77
N SER A 211 -5.73 4.43 12.64
CA SER A 211 -6.07 4.85 14.00
C SER A 211 -4.82 5.06 14.86
N LEU A 212 -3.80 4.22 14.68
CA LEU A 212 -2.51 4.39 15.37
C LEU A 212 -1.86 5.73 14.99
N GLY A 213 -1.79 6.05 13.70
CA GLY A 213 -1.30 7.35 13.22
C GLY A 213 -2.20 8.51 13.65
N ALA A 214 -3.52 8.34 13.58
CA ALA A 214 -4.51 9.34 13.98
C ALA A 214 -4.41 9.69 15.47
N TRP A 215 -4.07 8.74 16.33
CA TRP A 215 -3.87 8.99 17.76
C TRP A 215 -2.80 10.05 18.01
N PHE A 216 -1.65 9.96 17.33
CA PHE A 216 -0.61 11.00 17.40
C PHE A 216 -1.13 12.35 16.86
N GLY A 217 -1.83 12.32 15.72
CA GLY A 217 -2.37 13.54 15.10
C GLY A 217 -3.42 14.25 15.95
N VAL A 218 -4.34 13.50 16.58
CA VAL A 218 -5.39 14.02 17.46
C VAL A 218 -4.81 14.67 18.72
N ARG A 219 -3.69 14.15 19.23
CA ARG A 219 -2.98 14.66 20.41
C ARG A 219 -1.94 15.72 20.08
N GLY A 220 -1.68 15.99 18.78
CA GLY A 220 -0.65 16.92 18.34
C GLY A 220 0.78 16.48 18.64
N LEU A 221 0.97 15.19 18.91
CA LEU A 221 2.25 14.60 19.26
C LEU A 221 3.09 14.36 17.98
N ASP A 222 4.41 14.50 18.11
CA ASP A 222 5.34 14.05 17.08
C ASP A 222 5.70 12.59 17.35
N PRO A 223 5.36 11.64 16.45
CA PRO A 223 5.63 10.22 16.68
C PRO A 223 7.11 9.93 16.97
N LEU A 224 8.02 10.56 16.24
CA LEU A 224 9.45 10.29 16.37
C LEU A 224 10.04 10.86 17.66
N HIS A 225 9.58 12.04 18.08
CA HIS A 225 9.96 12.60 19.36
C HIS A 225 9.38 11.81 20.54
N HIS A 226 8.11 11.40 20.41
CA HIS A 226 7.39 10.68 21.48
C HIS A 226 7.95 9.26 21.68
N LEU A 227 8.31 8.56 20.60
CA LEU A 227 8.89 7.22 20.63
C LEU A 227 10.40 7.21 20.97
N GLY A 228 11.05 8.37 21.02
CA GLY A 228 12.36 8.65 21.58
C GLY A 228 13.40 7.52 21.51
N ARG A 229 13.57 6.78 22.63
CA ARG A 229 14.55 5.68 22.74
C ARG A 229 14.24 4.51 21.80
N LEU A 230 12.96 4.20 21.55
CA LEU A 230 12.54 3.13 20.63
C LEU A 230 13.02 3.39 19.21
N SER A 231 13.12 4.65 18.82
CA SER A 231 13.59 5.03 17.46
C SER A 231 15.04 4.57 17.20
N ARG A 232 15.89 4.47 18.24
CA ARG A 232 17.28 4.01 18.10
C ARG A 232 17.35 2.49 17.91
N LEU A 233 16.40 1.75 18.48
CA LEU A 233 16.31 0.30 18.37
C LEU A 233 15.54 -0.15 17.12
N ALA A 234 14.83 0.77 16.45
CA ALA A 234 13.93 0.45 15.35
C ALA A 234 14.65 -0.26 14.18
N LEU A 235 15.78 0.27 13.75
CA LEU A 235 16.52 -0.33 12.63
C LEU A 235 17.12 -1.70 12.98
N PRO A 236 17.87 -1.87 14.11
CA PRO A 236 18.37 -3.19 14.46
C PRO A 236 17.26 -4.21 14.71
N THR A 237 16.15 -3.81 15.34
CA THR A 237 14.99 -4.70 15.53
C THR A 237 14.36 -5.09 14.17
N ALA A 238 14.21 -4.14 13.24
CA ALA A 238 13.67 -4.45 11.92
C ALA A 238 14.58 -5.44 11.17
N VAL A 239 15.89 -5.25 11.19
CA VAL A 239 16.83 -6.16 10.56
C VAL A 239 16.78 -7.56 11.21
N LEU A 240 16.78 -7.63 12.54
CA LEU A 240 16.71 -8.89 13.28
C LEU A 240 15.42 -9.66 12.96
N MET A 241 14.28 -8.98 13.00
CA MET A 241 12.98 -9.61 12.70
C MET A 241 12.87 -10.01 11.23
N LEU A 242 13.42 -9.22 10.31
CA LEU A 242 13.44 -9.57 8.89
C LEU A 242 14.27 -10.83 8.61
N VAL A 243 15.39 -11.01 9.32
CA VAL A 243 16.17 -12.26 9.26
C VAL A 243 15.40 -13.41 9.91
N ALA A 244 14.76 -13.17 11.06
CA ALA A 244 13.92 -14.17 11.70
C ALA A 244 12.79 -14.68 10.79
N LEU A 245 12.15 -13.80 10.02
CA LEU A 245 11.11 -14.17 9.05
C LEU A 245 11.62 -15.09 7.91
N ALA A 246 12.91 -15.07 7.61
CA ALA A 246 13.50 -16.00 6.66
C ALA A 246 13.73 -17.41 7.23
N CYS A 247 13.82 -17.52 8.57
CA CYS A 247 14.20 -18.75 9.28
C CYS A 247 13.03 -19.42 10.01
N LEU A 248 11.98 -18.66 10.36
CA LEU A 248 10.84 -19.17 11.11
C LEU A 248 9.83 -19.85 10.18
N PRO A 249 9.30 -21.03 10.55
CA PRO A 249 8.15 -21.61 9.86
C PRO A 249 6.90 -20.76 10.11
N GLU A 250 5.94 -20.82 9.18
CA GLU A 250 4.63 -20.20 9.37
C GLU A 250 3.96 -20.67 10.66
N GLY A 251 3.40 -19.73 11.42
CA GLY A 251 2.76 -20.00 12.69
C GLY A 251 2.84 -18.82 13.65
N PHE A 252 2.54 -19.07 14.92
CA PHE A 252 2.47 -18.02 15.96
C PHE A 252 3.72 -17.15 16.03
N TRP A 253 4.91 -17.76 16.11
CA TRP A 253 6.17 -17.01 16.22
C TRP A 253 6.52 -16.22 14.95
N TYR A 254 6.16 -16.73 13.78
CA TYR A 254 6.26 -16.01 12.51
C TYR A 254 5.38 -14.76 12.54
N SER A 255 4.12 -14.89 12.96
CA SER A 255 3.18 -13.75 13.07
C SER A 255 3.67 -12.70 14.08
N VAL A 256 4.24 -13.12 15.20
CA VAL A 256 4.85 -12.21 16.19
C VAL A 256 6.05 -11.49 15.59
N ALA A 257 6.96 -12.20 14.93
CA ALA A 257 8.13 -11.61 14.26
C ALA A 257 7.70 -10.62 13.18
N GLN A 258 6.69 -10.95 12.38
CA GLN A 258 6.15 -10.06 11.35
C GLN A 258 5.53 -8.79 11.93
N ALA A 259 4.77 -8.90 13.01
CA ALA A 259 4.20 -7.74 13.71
C ALA A 259 5.29 -6.80 14.23
N LEU A 260 6.30 -7.35 14.88
CA LEU A 260 7.45 -6.59 15.38
C LEU A 260 8.25 -5.98 14.23
N TYR A 261 8.48 -6.74 13.16
CA TYR A 261 9.12 -6.23 11.95
C TYR A 261 8.40 -5.01 11.38
N VAL A 262 7.10 -5.12 11.14
CA VAL A 262 6.30 -4.04 10.55
C VAL A 262 6.40 -2.77 11.38
N LEU A 263 6.19 -2.86 12.70
CA LEU A 263 6.27 -1.69 13.59
C LEU A 263 7.68 -1.09 13.64
N ALA A 264 8.72 -1.94 13.75
CA ALA A 264 10.10 -1.49 13.76
C ALA A 264 10.54 -0.87 12.42
N ALA A 265 10.16 -1.49 11.29
CA ALA A 265 10.47 -0.99 9.95
C ALA A 265 9.76 0.34 9.64
N MET A 266 8.50 0.51 10.07
CA MET A 266 7.79 1.78 9.97
C MET A 266 8.54 2.90 10.71
N LEU A 267 8.96 2.64 11.94
CA LEU A 267 9.71 3.61 12.75
C LEU A 267 11.10 3.86 12.17
N ALA A 268 11.82 2.82 11.75
CA ALA A 268 13.12 2.93 11.11
C ALA A 268 13.06 3.76 9.82
N ALA A 269 12.08 3.50 8.96
CA ALA A 269 11.86 4.27 7.73
C ALA A 269 11.62 5.76 8.02
N ALA A 270 10.79 6.06 9.02
CA ALA A 270 10.52 7.44 9.44
C ALA A 270 11.77 8.14 10.01
N VAL A 271 12.59 7.43 10.79
CA VAL A 271 13.88 7.95 11.32
C VAL A 271 14.87 8.21 10.18
N LEU A 272 15.04 7.27 9.27
CA LEU A 272 15.95 7.40 8.14
C LEU A 272 15.55 8.58 7.22
N ALA A 273 14.25 8.80 7.03
CA ALA A 273 13.75 9.91 6.23
C ALA A 273 13.97 11.30 6.85
N GLN A 274 14.28 11.39 8.15
CA GLN A 274 14.66 12.66 8.80
C GLN A 274 16.07 13.14 8.46
N ARG A 275 16.94 12.24 8.00
CA ARG A 275 18.32 12.63 7.67
C ARG A 275 18.31 13.77 6.65
N PRO A 276 19.09 14.84 6.87
CA PRO A 276 19.11 15.97 5.96
C PRO A 276 19.64 15.52 4.60
N VAL A 277 18.76 15.52 3.62
CA VAL A 277 19.14 15.37 2.21
C VAL A 277 18.81 16.71 1.56
N HIS A 278 19.75 17.31 0.88
CA HIS A 278 19.49 18.55 0.14
C HIS A 278 18.33 18.28 -0.84
N GLY A 279 17.22 18.98 -0.63
CA GLY A 279 15.99 18.78 -1.39
C GLY A 279 16.23 19.15 -2.86
N SER A 280 16.57 18.16 -3.67
CA SER A 280 16.76 18.37 -5.10
C SER A 280 15.39 18.43 -5.79
N ARG A 281 15.30 19.18 -6.91
CA ARG A 281 14.10 19.16 -7.78
C ARG A 281 13.70 17.73 -8.17
N ARG A 282 14.68 16.82 -8.30
CA ARG A 282 14.45 15.39 -8.58
C ARG A 282 13.64 14.71 -7.48
N MET A 283 13.96 14.98 -6.20
CA MET A 283 13.22 14.40 -5.07
C MET A 283 11.76 14.87 -5.02
N GLN A 284 11.53 16.14 -5.27
CA GLN A 284 10.15 16.68 -5.32
C GLN A 284 9.37 16.05 -6.48
N TRP A 285 9.99 15.91 -7.64
CA TRP A 285 9.38 15.25 -8.80
C TRP A 285 9.07 13.77 -8.54
N LEU A 286 9.98 13.02 -7.90
CA LEU A 286 9.74 11.64 -7.48
C LEU A 286 8.59 11.55 -6.45
N ALA A 287 8.55 12.46 -5.48
CA ALA A 287 7.46 12.51 -4.51
C ALA A 287 6.10 12.80 -5.19
N ALA A 288 6.07 13.69 -6.18
CA ALA A 288 4.88 14.00 -6.96
C ALA A 288 4.43 12.83 -7.84
N SER A 289 5.37 12.08 -8.43
CA SER A 289 5.10 10.91 -9.28
C SER A 289 4.64 9.67 -8.49
N SER A 290 4.85 9.63 -7.17
CA SER A 290 4.66 8.43 -6.33
C SER A 290 3.25 7.83 -6.45
N PHE A 291 2.22 8.67 -6.49
CA PHE A 291 0.84 8.19 -6.64
C PHE A 291 0.57 7.64 -8.04
N PHE A 292 1.14 8.24 -9.09
CA PHE A 292 1.02 7.73 -10.45
C PHE A 292 1.68 6.36 -10.57
N VAL A 293 2.92 6.20 -10.07
CA VAL A 293 3.62 4.91 -10.02
C VAL A 293 2.77 3.88 -9.25
N TYR A 294 2.29 4.26 -8.06
CA TYR A 294 1.43 3.41 -7.24
C TYR A 294 0.14 2.97 -7.99
N ALA A 295 -0.52 3.86 -8.71
CA ALA A 295 -1.79 3.56 -9.37
C ALA A 295 -1.62 2.82 -10.71
N SER A 296 -0.50 3.01 -11.41
CA SER A 296 -0.28 2.46 -12.77
C SER A 296 0.52 1.16 -12.81
N HIS A 297 1.28 0.83 -11.76
CA HIS A 297 2.30 -0.24 -11.84
C HIS A 297 1.74 -1.61 -12.25
N THR A 298 0.56 -2.01 -11.82
CA THR A 298 0.00 -3.32 -12.18
C THR A 298 -0.37 -3.42 -13.68
N ILE A 299 -0.71 -2.29 -14.30
CA ILE A 299 -0.97 -2.21 -15.75
C ILE A 299 0.32 -2.52 -16.53
N VAL A 300 1.47 -2.09 -16.01
CA VAL A 300 2.79 -2.27 -16.65
C VAL A 300 3.42 -3.61 -16.24
N LEU A 301 3.34 -3.95 -14.96
CA LEU A 301 4.07 -5.07 -14.35
C LEU A 301 3.68 -6.42 -14.92
N LEU A 302 2.39 -6.71 -15.07
CA LEU A 302 1.95 -8.04 -15.52
C LEU A 302 2.32 -8.33 -16.98
N PRO A 303 2.09 -7.43 -17.95
CA PRO A 303 2.61 -7.62 -19.31
C PRO A 303 4.14 -7.73 -19.37
N LEU A 304 4.85 -6.88 -18.62
CA LEU A 304 6.31 -6.92 -18.53
C LEU A 304 6.81 -8.26 -18.00
N SER A 305 6.20 -8.78 -16.93
CA SER A 305 6.55 -10.08 -16.35
C SER A 305 6.36 -11.22 -17.37
N ARG A 306 5.26 -11.21 -18.13
CA ARG A 306 5.02 -12.23 -19.18
C ARG A 306 6.07 -12.18 -20.28
N VAL A 307 6.42 -11.00 -20.75
CA VAL A 307 7.44 -10.81 -21.78
C VAL A 307 8.81 -11.30 -21.28
N LEU A 308 9.23 -10.85 -20.09
CA LEU A 308 10.52 -11.26 -19.52
C LEU A 308 10.56 -12.76 -19.25
N ALA A 309 9.53 -13.33 -18.63
CA ALA A 309 9.48 -14.76 -18.34
C ALA A 309 9.56 -15.61 -19.65
N GLY A 310 8.85 -15.20 -20.70
CA GLY A 310 8.91 -15.87 -21.99
C GLY A 310 10.32 -15.92 -22.60
N PHE A 311 11.14 -14.89 -22.37
CA PHE A 311 12.53 -14.88 -22.84
C PHE A 311 13.49 -15.69 -21.97
N VAL A 312 13.28 -15.71 -20.64
CA VAL A 312 14.27 -16.29 -19.71
C VAL A 312 13.92 -17.69 -19.22
N ALA A 313 12.65 -18.13 -19.36
CA ALA A 313 12.25 -19.47 -18.91
C ALA A 313 13.13 -20.61 -19.46
N PRO A 314 13.55 -20.59 -20.75
CA PRO A 314 14.45 -21.63 -21.29
C PRO A 314 15.86 -21.60 -20.69
N LEU A 315 16.26 -20.50 -20.02
CA LEU A 315 17.61 -20.30 -19.48
C LEU A 315 17.74 -20.81 -18.04
N GLY A 316 16.65 -21.27 -17.43
CA GLY A 316 16.61 -21.86 -16.10
C GLY A 316 16.28 -20.87 -14.95
N PRO A 317 16.21 -21.39 -13.70
CA PRO A 317 15.67 -20.67 -12.56
C PRO A 317 16.50 -19.45 -12.13
N ALA A 318 17.80 -19.49 -12.24
CA ALA A 318 18.67 -18.36 -11.92
C ALA A 318 18.43 -17.15 -12.85
N ALA A 319 18.23 -17.40 -14.16
CA ALA A 319 17.88 -16.37 -15.12
C ALA A 319 16.46 -15.81 -14.86
N SER A 320 15.52 -16.69 -14.54
CA SER A 320 14.15 -16.28 -14.15
C SER A 320 14.16 -15.41 -12.89
N PHE A 321 14.96 -15.75 -11.88
CA PHE A 321 15.08 -14.95 -10.67
C PHE A 321 15.76 -13.58 -10.94
N ALA A 322 16.80 -13.56 -11.78
CA ALA A 322 17.42 -12.30 -12.20
C ALA A 322 16.42 -11.39 -12.94
N ALA A 323 15.61 -11.96 -13.84
CA ALA A 323 14.57 -11.22 -14.55
C ALA A 323 13.44 -10.75 -13.60
N TYR A 324 13.06 -11.55 -12.61
CA TYR A 324 12.16 -11.14 -11.53
C TYR A 324 12.71 -9.91 -10.77
N LEU A 325 14.00 -9.89 -10.42
CA LEU A 325 14.61 -8.73 -9.76
C LEU A 325 14.60 -7.47 -10.65
N LEU A 326 14.70 -7.63 -11.96
CA LEU A 326 14.62 -6.53 -12.92
C LEU A 326 13.19 -5.97 -13.07
N CYS A 327 12.16 -6.70 -12.71
CA CYS A 327 10.77 -6.24 -12.82
C CYS A 327 10.53 -4.95 -12.04
N LEU A 328 11.08 -4.81 -10.84
CA LEU A 328 10.90 -3.60 -10.03
C LEU A 328 11.46 -2.34 -10.73
N PRO A 329 12.77 -2.26 -11.05
CA PRO A 329 13.33 -1.04 -11.65
C PRO A 329 12.74 -0.77 -13.05
N LEU A 330 12.45 -1.78 -13.85
CA LEU A 330 11.84 -1.60 -15.16
C LEU A 330 10.41 -1.10 -15.06
N THR A 331 9.58 -1.67 -14.19
CA THR A 331 8.19 -1.20 -13.96
C THR A 331 8.18 0.23 -13.47
N VAL A 332 9.00 0.55 -12.45
CA VAL A 332 9.10 1.91 -11.92
C VAL A 332 9.59 2.87 -12.99
N GLY A 333 10.62 2.49 -13.76
CA GLY A 333 11.18 3.30 -14.85
C GLY A 333 10.13 3.60 -15.94
N LEU A 334 9.37 2.59 -16.39
CA LEU A 334 8.30 2.76 -17.37
C LEU A 334 7.17 3.64 -16.83
N CYS A 335 6.75 3.46 -15.58
CA CYS A 335 5.76 4.33 -14.95
C CYS A 335 6.23 5.77 -14.84
N LEU A 336 7.50 6.01 -14.49
CA LEU A 336 8.10 7.35 -14.44
C LEU A 336 8.20 7.98 -15.83
N ALA A 337 8.58 7.23 -16.86
CA ALA A 337 8.59 7.69 -18.24
C ALA A 337 7.18 8.08 -18.72
N ALA A 338 6.19 7.23 -18.43
CA ALA A 338 4.79 7.52 -18.74
C ALA A 338 4.30 8.79 -17.99
N TYR A 339 4.65 8.95 -16.72
CA TYR A 339 4.32 10.15 -15.94
C TYR A 339 4.97 11.40 -16.53
N ALA A 340 6.26 11.34 -16.90
CA ALA A 340 6.98 12.46 -17.51
C ALA A 340 6.36 12.85 -18.87
N LEU A 341 6.03 11.87 -19.71
CA LEU A 341 5.38 12.10 -20.98
C LEU A 341 3.99 12.71 -20.78
N LEU A 342 3.18 12.14 -19.89
CA LEU A 342 1.81 12.61 -19.63
C LEU A 342 1.79 14.04 -19.07
N THR A 343 2.68 14.36 -18.13
CA THR A 343 2.79 15.72 -17.56
C THR A 343 3.20 16.76 -18.59
N LYS A 344 3.99 16.37 -19.60
CA LYS A 344 4.43 17.24 -20.68
C LYS A 344 3.37 17.41 -21.78
N SER A 345 2.72 16.31 -22.20
CA SER A 345 1.80 16.32 -23.35
C SER A 345 0.36 16.62 -22.96
N LEU A 346 -0.12 16.09 -21.81
CA LEU A 346 -1.49 16.18 -21.33
C LEU A 346 -1.57 16.57 -19.83
N PRO A 347 -1.14 17.79 -19.44
CA PRO A 347 -1.03 18.19 -18.03
C PRO A 347 -2.35 18.13 -17.27
N ARG A 348 -3.50 18.34 -17.93
CA ARG A 348 -4.82 18.21 -17.30
C ARG A 348 -5.15 16.75 -16.96
N ALA A 349 -4.84 15.80 -17.84
CA ALA A 349 -5.02 14.38 -17.57
C ALA A 349 -4.07 13.91 -16.44
N ALA A 350 -2.81 14.35 -16.44
CA ALA A 350 -1.87 14.10 -15.36
C ALA A 350 -2.40 14.59 -14.03
N TRP A 351 -2.98 15.80 -13.99
CA TRP A 351 -3.58 16.38 -12.78
C TRP A 351 -4.76 15.53 -12.27
N LEU A 352 -5.66 15.10 -13.14
CA LEU A 352 -6.79 14.23 -12.76
C LEU A 352 -6.31 12.89 -12.22
N LEU A 353 -5.36 12.24 -12.90
CA LEU A 353 -4.85 10.92 -12.53
C LEU A 353 -4.01 10.93 -11.25
N THR A 354 -3.45 12.08 -10.86
CA THR A 354 -2.65 12.22 -9.64
C THR A 354 -3.40 12.90 -8.50
N GLY A 355 -4.63 13.39 -8.72
CA GLY A 355 -5.39 14.14 -7.73
C GLY A 355 -4.74 15.48 -7.37
N GLY A 356 -4.18 16.16 -8.37
CA GLY A 356 -3.58 17.50 -8.22
C GLY A 356 -2.26 17.54 -7.43
N ARG A 357 -1.59 16.40 -7.26
CA ARG A 357 -0.27 16.34 -6.62
C ARG A 357 0.78 16.92 -7.57
N LYS A 358 1.52 17.93 -7.09
CA LYS A 358 2.61 18.60 -7.80
C LYS A 358 3.94 18.27 -7.15
#